data_39c2fb68b0cc8080517b2aa2883d91d6
#
_entry.id   39c2fb68b0cc8080517b2aa2883d91d6
#
_cell.length_a   1.000
_cell.length_b   1.000
_cell.length_c   1.000
_cell.angle_alpha   90.00
_cell.angle_beta   90.00
_cell.angle_gamma   90.00
#
_symmetry.space_group_name_H-M   'P 1'
#
loop_
_entity.id
_entity.type
_entity.pdbx_description
1 polymer ?
#
loop_
_entity_poly.entity_id
_entity_poly.type
_entity_poly.pdbx_seq_one_letter_code
_entity_poly.pdbx_strand_id
1 'polypeptide(L)'
;MNFSHSHARVHPFLSLCTVAAVVFAGAVPAVAYVDPTTGKPTATNVTRRADIPDKNWLPGHRGVDLAARTGQDILSAEDGVVAYVGVIAGVPVVSVDHADGIRTTYQPVYATVRAGDEVKEGQPIGRMAPPNGDHDGLHWGARTGKDTYINPLSLLDAPQIRLKPVDAPGRTRS
;
A
#
# COMPACT_ATOMS: atom_id res chain seq x y z
N MET A 1 -7.60 56.18 75.26
CA MET A 1 -7.00 54.89 74.77
C MET A 1 -7.59 54.58 73.44
N ASN A 2 -6.90 54.98 72.34
CA ASN A 2 -7.37 54.76 70.99
C ASN A 2 -6.55 53.61 70.38
N PHE A 3 -7.19 52.47 70.05
CA PHE A 3 -6.60 51.40 69.29
C PHE A 3 -6.90 51.60 67.83
N SER A 4 -5.83 51.90 67.05
CA SER A 4 -5.88 51.99 65.60
C SER A 4 -5.74 50.57 65.00
N HIS A 5 -6.75 50.12 64.26
CA HIS A 5 -6.70 48.83 63.53
C HIS A 5 -6.21 49.12 62.15
N SER A 6 -5.01 48.64 61.85
CA SER A 6 -4.44 48.66 60.52
C SER A 6 -4.95 47.41 59.70
N HIS A 7 -5.72 47.70 58.67
CA HIS A 7 -6.17 46.61 57.72
C HIS A 7 -5.10 46.43 56.62
N ALA A 8 -4.41 45.32 56.71
CA ALA A 8 -3.53 44.89 55.64
C ALA A 8 -4.39 44.32 54.45
N ARG A 9 -4.29 44.94 53.27
CA ARG A 9 -4.90 44.47 52.05
C ARG A 9 -4.02 43.40 51.46
N VAL A 10 -4.53 42.14 51.38
CA VAL A 10 -3.91 41.05 50.68
C VAL A 10 -4.41 41.11 49.23
N HIS A 11 -3.50 41.33 48.28
CA HIS A 11 -3.79 41.21 46.85
C HIS A 11 -3.58 39.76 46.42
N PRO A 12 -4.58 39.10 45.82
CA PRO A 12 -4.34 37.77 45.21
C PRO A 12 -3.64 37.95 43.85
N PHE A 13 -2.41 37.49 43.75
CA PHE A 13 -1.75 37.30 42.47
C PHE A 13 -2.41 36.14 41.75
N LEU A 14 -3.21 36.44 40.71
CA LEU A 14 -3.76 35.46 39.80
C LEU A 14 -2.66 35.08 38.82
N SER A 15 -1.98 33.95 39.05
CA SER A 15 -0.98 33.39 38.13
C SER A 15 -1.71 32.70 36.98
N LEU A 16 -1.71 33.33 35.81
CA LEU A 16 -2.28 32.78 34.57
C LEU A 16 -1.26 31.82 33.96
N CYS A 17 -1.40 30.53 34.26
CA CYS A 17 -0.65 29.48 33.57
C CYS A 17 -1.21 29.29 32.16
N THR A 18 -0.58 29.88 31.16
CA THR A 18 -0.82 29.58 29.75
C THR A 18 -0.23 28.21 29.41
N VAL A 19 -1.08 27.19 29.30
CA VAL A 19 -0.71 25.89 28.75
C VAL A 19 -0.64 26.04 27.23
N ALA A 20 0.56 26.11 26.69
CA ALA A 20 0.79 26.03 25.24
C ALA A 20 0.56 24.56 24.80
N ALA A 21 -0.56 24.31 24.15
CA ALA A 21 -0.80 23.02 23.49
C ALA A 21 0.12 22.93 22.26
N VAL A 22 1.18 22.14 22.36
CA VAL A 22 2.01 21.78 21.21
C VAL A 22 1.24 20.74 20.40
N VAL A 23 0.62 21.18 19.30
CA VAL A 23 0.01 20.28 18.33
C VAL A 23 1.15 19.66 17.52
N PHE A 24 1.51 18.42 17.85
CA PHE A 24 2.33 17.59 16.97
C PHE A 24 1.50 17.24 15.74
N ALA A 25 1.66 17.97 14.66
CA ALA A 25 1.24 17.52 13.34
C ALA A 25 2.17 16.36 12.96
N GLY A 26 1.78 15.13 13.32
CA GLY A 26 2.43 13.92 12.82
C GLY A 26 2.30 13.91 11.30
N ALA A 27 3.42 13.97 10.58
CA ALA A 27 3.43 13.66 9.16
C ALA A 27 2.93 12.22 9.02
N VAL A 28 1.77 12.03 8.40
CA VAL A 28 1.31 10.70 8.00
C VAL A 28 2.35 10.23 6.96
N PRO A 29 3.07 9.12 7.20
CA PRO A 29 3.98 8.61 6.18
C PRO A 29 3.16 8.35 4.92
N ALA A 30 3.68 8.79 3.77
CA ALA A 30 3.10 8.42 2.49
C ALA A 30 3.15 6.90 2.41
N VAL A 31 1.97 6.26 2.34
CA VAL A 31 1.84 4.81 2.20
C VAL A 31 2.36 4.47 0.81
N ALA A 32 3.53 3.87 0.73
CA ALA A 32 4.14 3.41 -0.51
C ALA A 32 3.97 1.89 -0.56
N TYR A 33 3.24 1.39 -1.56
CA TYR A 33 3.07 -0.04 -1.78
C TYR A 33 4.32 -0.66 -2.40
N VAL A 34 4.51 -1.96 -2.19
CA VAL A 34 5.56 -2.74 -2.85
C VAL A 34 4.98 -3.75 -3.85
N ASP A 35 5.77 -4.08 -4.86
CA ASP A 35 5.48 -5.18 -5.80
C ASP A 35 5.41 -6.51 -5.01
N PRO A 36 4.26 -7.20 -5.00
CA PRO A 36 4.04 -8.38 -4.18
C PRO A 36 4.87 -9.60 -4.59
N THR A 37 5.55 -9.55 -5.73
CA THR A 37 6.43 -10.63 -6.21
C THR A 37 7.90 -10.40 -5.85
N THR A 38 8.30 -9.18 -5.50
CA THR A 38 9.70 -8.81 -5.29
C THR A 38 9.97 -7.99 -4.03
N GLY A 39 8.93 -7.41 -3.40
CA GLY A 39 9.07 -6.48 -2.28
C GLY A 39 9.70 -5.13 -2.65
N LYS A 40 9.81 -4.80 -3.95
CA LYS A 40 10.40 -3.54 -4.41
C LYS A 40 9.33 -2.45 -4.52
N PRO A 41 9.68 -1.17 -4.34
CA PRO A 41 8.74 -0.06 -4.49
C PRO A 41 8.30 0.18 -5.95
N THR A 42 8.92 -0.50 -6.92
CA THR A 42 8.59 -0.39 -8.35
C THR A 42 8.25 -1.74 -8.93
N ALA A 43 7.27 -1.80 -9.85
CA ALA A 43 6.96 -3.02 -10.57
C ALA A 43 8.16 -3.48 -11.43
N THR A 44 8.47 -4.77 -11.36
CA THR A 44 9.64 -5.33 -12.03
C THR A 44 9.31 -6.05 -13.33
N ASN A 45 8.27 -6.89 -13.34
CA ASN A 45 7.96 -7.75 -14.49
C ASN A 45 6.45 -7.84 -14.71
N VAL A 46 5.86 -6.80 -15.32
CA VAL A 46 4.43 -6.79 -15.70
C VAL A 46 4.26 -7.60 -16.98
N THR A 47 3.54 -8.73 -16.90
CA THR A 47 3.24 -9.58 -18.06
C THR A 47 1.94 -9.13 -18.75
N ARG A 48 0.96 -8.65 -17.99
CA ARG A 48 -0.29 -8.10 -18.51
C ARG A 48 -0.70 -6.84 -17.75
N ARG A 49 -0.96 -5.75 -18.47
CA ARG A 49 -1.40 -4.49 -17.88
C ARG A 49 -2.88 -4.50 -17.52
N ALA A 50 -3.27 -3.62 -16.61
CA ALA A 50 -4.67 -3.37 -16.31
C ALA A 50 -5.40 -2.79 -17.53
N ASP A 51 -6.63 -3.27 -17.72
CA ASP A 51 -7.61 -2.78 -18.69
C ASP A 51 -8.95 -2.73 -17.98
N ILE A 52 -9.13 -1.68 -17.15
CA ILE A 52 -10.29 -1.54 -16.26
C ILE A 52 -11.43 -0.93 -17.06
N PRO A 53 -12.53 -1.68 -17.29
CA PRO A 53 -13.67 -1.16 -18.04
C PRO A 53 -14.45 -0.15 -17.23
N ASP A 54 -15.12 0.80 -17.92
CA ASP A 54 -16.00 1.80 -17.30
C ASP A 54 -17.17 1.17 -16.50
N LYS A 55 -17.55 -0.04 -16.86
CA LYS A 55 -18.63 -0.80 -16.22
C LYS A 55 -18.17 -2.21 -15.88
N ASN A 56 -18.43 -2.66 -14.65
CA ASN A 56 -17.93 -3.95 -14.14
C ASN A 56 -18.43 -5.19 -14.86
N TRP A 57 -19.50 -5.11 -15.64
CA TRP A 57 -19.99 -6.23 -16.45
C TRP A 57 -19.37 -6.33 -17.85
N LEU A 58 -18.58 -5.33 -18.24
CA LEU A 58 -17.84 -5.38 -19.50
C LEU A 58 -16.57 -6.22 -19.37
N PRO A 59 -16.12 -6.85 -20.47
CA PRO A 59 -14.81 -7.50 -20.53
C PRO A 59 -13.70 -6.52 -20.18
N GLY A 60 -12.62 -7.01 -19.56
CA GLY A 60 -11.45 -6.21 -19.18
C GLY A 60 -10.55 -6.97 -18.22
N HIS A 61 -9.47 -6.29 -17.76
CA HIS A 61 -8.50 -6.82 -16.82
C HIS A 61 -8.42 -5.91 -15.59
N ARG A 62 -9.06 -6.32 -14.47
CA ARG A 62 -9.24 -5.50 -13.25
C ARG A 62 -8.08 -5.57 -12.27
N GLY A 63 -6.88 -5.70 -12.81
CA GLY A 63 -5.62 -5.77 -12.10
C GLY A 63 -4.48 -5.83 -13.09
N VAL A 64 -3.31 -6.25 -12.62
CA VAL A 64 -2.13 -6.50 -13.45
C VAL A 64 -1.67 -7.93 -13.23
N ASP A 65 -1.06 -8.54 -14.23
CA ASP A 65 -0.37 -9.81 -14.05
C ASP A 65 1.14 -9.53 -13.93
N LEU A 66 1.73 -10.09 -12.88
CA LEU A 66 3.14 -9.97 -12.56
C LEU A 66 3.81 -11.34 -12.70
N ALA A 67 4.97 -11.39 -13.34
CA ALA A 67 5.72 -12.63 -13.46
C ALA A 67 6.03 -13.21 -12.09
N ALA A 68 5.57 -14.42 -11.82
CA ALA A 68 5.86 -15.19 -10.62
C ALA A 68 5.90 -16.68 -10.95
N ARG A 69 6.78 -17.42 -10.26
CA ARG A 69 6.91 -18.87 -10.44
C ARG A 69 6.06 -19.61 -9.43
N THR A 70 5.49 -20.74 -9.81
CA THR A 70 4.81 -21.65 -8.87
C THR A 70 5.70 -21.95 -7.67
N GLY A 71 5.15 -21.80 -6.45
CA GLY A 71 5.87 -21.98 -5.19
C GLY A 71 6.65 -20.76 -4.70
N GLN A 72 6.74 -19.69 -5.50
CA GLN A 72 7.34 -18.42 -5.07
C GLN A 72 6.51 -17.80 -3.95
N ASP A 73 7.16 -17.20 -2.94
CA ASP A 73 6.47 -16.44 -1.90
C ASP A 73 5.82 -15.20 -2.52
N ILE A 74 4.55 -14.97 -2.16
CA ILE A 74 3.79 -13.78 -2.50
C ILE A 74 3.64 -12.95 -1.24
N LEU A 75 3.93 -11.65 -1.37
CA LEU A 75 4.05 -10.73 -0.25
C LEU A 75 2.82 -9.83 -0.16
N SER A 76 2.50 -9.36 1.05
CA SER A 76 1.57 -8.24 1.21
C SER A 76 2.17 -6.98 0.61
N ALA A 77 1.42 -6.29 -0.23
CA ALA A 77 1.92 -5.09 -0.90
C ALA A 77 2.04 -3.90 0.06
N GLU A 78 1.37 -3.93 1.21
CA GLU A 78 1.38 -2.91 2.26
C GLU A 78 0.90 -3.54 3.58
N ASP A 79 1.08 -2.83 4.71
CA ASP A 79 0.50 -3.16 6.02
C ASP A 79 -1.03 -3.30 5.91
N GLY A 80 -1.60 -4.28 6.60
CA GLY A 80 -3.06 -4.43 6.57
C GLY A 80 -3.59 -5.60 7.36
N VAL A 81 -4.88 -5.90 7.13
CA VAL A 81 -5.58 -7.05 7.73
C VAL A 81 -6.08 -7.95 6.60
N VAL A 82 -5.81 -9.24 6.71
CA VAL A 82 -6.30 -10.24 5.74
C VAL A 82 -7.83 -10.27 5.77
N ALA A 83 -8.45 -9.79 4.70
CA ALA A 83 -9.91 -9.68 4.58
C ALA A 83 -10.55 -10.98 4.11
N TYR A 84 -9.85 -11.75 3.30
CA TYR A 84 -10.38 -12.98 2.72
C TYR A 84 -9.28 -13.96 2.37
N VAL A 85 -9.54 -15.24 2.66
CA VAL A 85 -8.75 -16.39 2.20
C VAL A 85 -9.74 -17.46 1.76
N GLY A 86 -9.62 -17.92 0.53
CA GLY A 86 -10.51 -18.96 0.02
C GLY A 86 -10.30 -19.27 -1.45
N VAL A 87 -11.30 -19.87 -2.08
CA VAL A 87 -11.31 -20.25 -3.48
C VAL A 87 -12.49 -19.57 -4.18
N ILE A 88 -12.24 -18.85 -5.25
CA ILE A 88 -13.26 -18.18 -6.08
C ILE A 88 -13.17 -18.77 -7.48
N ALA A 89 -14.25 -19.37 -7.96
CA ALA A 89 -14.29 -20.02 -9.29
C ALA A 89 -13.13 -21.00 -9.56
N GLY A 90 -12.73 -21.75 -8.51
CA GLY A 90 -11.64 -22.72 -8.61
C GLY A 90 -10.23 -22.14 -8.44
N VAL A 91 -10.09 -20.83 -8.24
CA VAL A 91 -8.82 -20.12 -8.07
C VAL A 91 -8.60 -19.79 -6.59
N PRO A 92 -7.46 -20.16 -5.96
CA PRO A 92 -7.14 -19.76 -4.60
C PRO A 92 -6.79 -18.27 -4.55
N VAL A 93 -7.39 -17.55 -3.58
CA VAL A 93 -7.34 -16.09 -3.47
C VAL A 93 -7.03 -15.66 -2.04
N VAL A 94 -6.19 -14.65 -1.91
CA VAL A 94 -5.99 -13.87 -0.68
C VAL A 94 -6.35 -12.41 -0.98
N SER A 95 -7.05 -11.75 -0.04
CA SER A 95 -7.27 -10.29 -0.10
C SER A 95 -6.88 -9.64 1.21
N VAL A 96 -6.30 -8.44 1.14
CA VAL A 96 -5.85 -7.65 2.29
C VAL A 96 -6.50 -6.27 2.24
N ASP A 97 -7.07 -5.84 3.37
CA ASP A 97 -7.58 -4.48 3.57
C ASP A 97 -6.47 -3.62 4.18
N HIS A 98 -6.21 -2.46 3.59
CA HIS A 98 -5.19 -1.50 4.00
C HIS A 98 -5.81 -0.28 4.69
N ALA A 99 -5.02 0.44 5.50
CA ALA A 99 -5.49 1.55 6.31
C ALA A 99 -6.01 2.75 5.49
N ASP A 100 -5.58 2.89 4.24
CA ASP A 100 -6.00 3.92 3.29
C ASP A 100 -7.34 3.61 2.59
N GLY A 101 -8.00 2.49 2.96
CA GLY A 101 -9.28 2.05 2.39
C GLY A 101 -9.15 1.28 1.07
N ILE A 102 -7.95 0.97 0.64
CA ILE A 102 -7.70 0.11 -0.51
C ILE A 102 -7.75 -1.36 -0.08
N ARG A 103 -8.38 -2.20 -0.89
CA ARG A 103 -8.27 -3.65 -0.79
C ARG A 103 -7.46 -4.18 -1.96
N THR A 104 -6.38 -4.90 -1.66
CA THR A 104 -5.62 -5.66 -2.65
C THR A 104 -6.07 -7.11 -2.70
N THR A 105 -5.89 -7.75 -3.85
CA THR A 105 -6.25 -9.15 -4.10
C THR A 105 -5.13 -9.83 -4.87
N TYR A 106 -4.80 -11.04 -4.44
CA TYR A 106 -3.68 -11.85 -4.94
C TYR A 106 -4.21 -13.21 -5.36
N GLN A 107 -4.02 -13.58 -6.63
CA GLN A 107 -4.44 -14.86 -7.18
C GLN A 107 -3.57 -15.31 -8.36
N PRO A 108 -3.37 -16.63 -8.56
CA PRO A 108 -3.72 -17.73 -7.67
C PRO A 108 -2.67 -17.88 -6.54
N VAL A 109 -3.08 -17.85 -5.27
CA VAL A 109 -2.17 -17.90 -4.11
C VAL A 109 -2.67 -18.92 -3.07
N TYR A 110 -1.86 -19.92 -2.75
CA TYR A 110 -2.07 -20.76 -1.59
C TYR A 110 -1.66 -20.01 -0.32
N ALA A 111 -2.64 -19.63 0.47
CA ALA A 111 -2.43 -18.81 1.65
C ALA A 111 -1.62 -19.52 2.74
N THR A 112 -0.74 -18.78 3.42
CA THR A 112 -0.08 -19.16 4.67
C THR A 112 -0.61 -18.37 5.87
N VAL A 113 -1.55 -17.47 5.62
CA VAL A 113 -2.26 -16.62 6.59
C VAL A 113 -3.75 -16.97 6.63
N ARG A 114 -4.49 -16.42 7.60
CA ARG A 114 -5.93 -16.59 7.76
C ARG A 114 -6.62 -15.25 7.72
N ALA A 115 -7.92 -15.24 7.38
CA ALA A 115 -8.74 -14.04 7.50
C ALA A 115 -8.74 -13.53 8.94
N GLY A 116 -8.51 -12.22 9.11
CA GLY A 116 -8.35 -11.54 10.39
C GLY A 116 -6.88 -11.39 10.85
N ASP A 117 -5.91 -12.04 10.23
CA ASP A 117 -4.49 -11.86 10.57
C ASP A 117 -4.02 -10.46 10.15
N GLU A 118 -3.26 -9.80 11.01
CA GLU A 118 -2.50 -8.60 10.66
C GLU A 118 -1.24 -9.00 9.88
N VAL A 119 -0.96 -8.27 8.81
CA VAL A 119 0.23 -8.48 7.97
C VAL A 119 0.96 -7.16 7.76
N LYS A 120 2.27 -7.25 7.55
CA LYS A 120 3.14 -6.13 7.26
C LYS A 120 3.49 -6.08 5.78
N GLU A 121 3.82 -4.88 5.29
CA GLU A 121 4.41 -4.70 3.96
C GLU A 121 5.58 -5.67 3.76
N GLY A 122 5.63 -6.33 2.62
CA GLY A 122 6.66 -7.31 2.30
C GLY A 122 6.60 -8.63 3.08
N GLN A 123 5.61 -8.81 3.98
CA GLN A 123 5.43 -10.07 4.68
C GLN A 123 4.83 -11.13 3.74
N PRO A 124 5.37 -12.37 3.71
CA PRO A 124 4.77 -13.46 2.96
C PRO A 124 3.34 -13.77 3.45
N ILE A 125 2.38 -13.77 2.52
CA ILE A 125 0.96 -14.08 2.76
C ILE A 125 0.56 -15.43 2.17
N GLY A 126 1.41 -16.02 1.34
CA GLY A 126 1.17 -17.30 0.69
C GLY A 126 2.21 -17.61 -0.37
N ARG A 127 1.93 -18.68 -1.12
CA ARG A 127 2.78 -19.13 -2.22
C ARG A 127 2.00 -19.13 -3.53
N MET A 128 2.67 -18.71 -4.59
CA MET A 128 2.13 -18.76 -5.95
C MET A 128 1.66 -20.18 -6.27
N ALA A 129 0.37 -20.33 -6.54
CA ALA A 129 -0.18 -21.58 -7.04
C ALA A 129 0.15 -21.75 -8.55
N PRO A 130 -0.02 -22.95 -9.13
CA PRO A 130 0.07 -23.12 -10.58
C PRO A 130 -0.85 -22.14 -11.30
N PRO A 131 -0.44 -21.59 -12.48
CA PRO A 131 -1.29 -20.73 -13.28
C PRO A 131 -2.63 -21.40 -13.58
N ASN A 132 -3.71 -20.63 -13.51
CA ASN A 132 -5.05 -21.10 -13.83
C ASN A 132 -5.76 -20.05 -14.68
N GLY A 133 -6.27 -20.47 -15.84
CA GLY A 133 -6.95 -19.59 -16.79
C GLY A 133 -6.01 -18.68 -17.58
N ASP A 134 -6.45 -17.45 -17.82
CA ASP A 134 -5.80 -16.50 -18.73
C ASP A 134 -4.67 -15.66 -18.08
N HIS A 135 -4.32 -15.94 -16.81
CA HIS A 135 -3.29 -15.20 -16.09
C HIS A 135 -1.93 -15.91 -16.18
N ASP A 136 -0.93 -15.17 -16.62
CA ASP A 136 0.45 -15.64 -16.70
C ASP A 136 1.26 -15.07 -15.54
N GLY A 137 1.22 -15.75 -14.39
CA GLY A 137 1.82 -15.34 -13.13
C GLY A 137 0.80 -14.90 -12.08
N LEU A 138 1.18 -13.98 -11.21
CA LEU A 138 0.33 -13.43 -10.16
C LEU A 138 -0.60 -12.37 -10.75
N HIS A 139 -1.90 -12.61 -10.69
CA HIS A 139 -2.87 -11.53 -10.86
C HIS A 139 -2.98 -10.72 -9.56
N TRP A 140 -2.62 -9.45 -9.62
CA TRP A 140 -2.68 -8.50 -8.52
C TRP A 140 -3.71 -7.42 -8.83
N GLY A 141 -4.81 -7.40 -8.06
CA GLY A 141 -5.90 -6.44 -8.17
C GLY A 141 -5.90 -5.44 -7.05
N ALA A 142 -6.48 -4.26 -7.27
CA ALA A 142 -6.73 -3.26 -6.24
C ALA A 142 -8.09 -2.59 -6.44
N ARG A 143 -8.78 -2.26 -5.34
CA ARG A 143 -10.06 -1.55 -5.35
C ARG A 143 -10.21 -0.61 -4.16
N THR A 144 -10.86 0.53 -4.38
CA THR A 144 -11.18 1.55 -3.36
C THR A 144 -12.59 1.44 -2.82
N GLY A 145 -13.40 0.52 -3.32
CA GLY A 145 -14.79 0.29 -2.92
C GLY A 145 -15.29 -1.06 -3.39
N LYS A 146 -16.60 -1.30 -3.23
CA LYS A 146 -17.20 -2.59 -3.58
C LYS A 146 -16.96 -2.95 -5.05
N ASP A 147 -17.11 -1.97 -5.93
CA ASP A 147 -17.08 -2.16 -7.39
C ASP A 147 -16.16 -1.15 -8.10
N THR A 148 -15.27 -0.47 -7.37
CA THR A 148 -14.37 0.55 -7.91
C THR A 148 -12.95 0.01 -7.95
N TYR A 149 -12.54 -0.47 -9.11
CA TYR A 149 -11.20 -0.98 -9.36
C TYR A 149 -10.25 0.13 -9.77
N ILE A 150 -9.01 0.03 -9.37
CA ILE A 150 -7.91 0.92 -9.76
C ILE A 150 -6.76 0.11 -10.35
N ASN A 151 -5.91 0.76 -11.15
CA ASN A 151 -4.69 0.11 -11.62
C ASN A 151 -3.70 -0.03 -10.46
N PRO A 152 -3.34 -1.26 -10.02
CA PRO A 152 -2.44 -1.44 -8.87
C PRO A 152 -1.07 -0.81 -9.07
N LEU A 153 -0.60 -0.64 -10.30
CA LEU A 153 0.68 0.01 -10.58
C LEU A 153 0.71 1.48 -10.16
N SER A 154 -0.45 2.12 -10.00
CA SER A 154 -0.52 3.50 -9.48
C SER A 154 -0.23 3.62 -7.99
N LEU A 155 -0.19 2.49 -7.27
CA LEU A 155 0.15 2.42 -5.86
C LEU A 155 1.67 2.33 -5.64
N LEU A 156 2.42 1.95 -6.68
CA LEU A 156 3.87 1.82 -6.64
C LEU A 156 4.56 3.13 -7.05
N ASP A 157 5.82 3.27 -6.66
CA ASP A 157 6.66 4.36 -7.14
C ASP A 157 6.81 4.31 -8.67
N ALA A 158 6.84 5.49 -9.30
CA ALA A 158 7.12 5.56 -10.72
C ALA A 158 8.57 5.10 -11.00
N PRO A 159 8.79 4.23 -12.00
CA PRO A 159 10.14 3.79 -12.34
C PRO A 159 11.01 5.00 -12.72
N GLN A 160 12.17 5.16 -12.06
CA GLN A 160 13.13 6.20 -12.41
C GLN A 160 13.80 5.84 -13.74
N ILE A 161 13.41 6.51 -14.81
CA ILE A 161 14.06 6.37 -16.12
C ILE A 161 15.38 7.17 -16.07
N ARG A 162 16.52 6.48 -15.96
CA ARG A 162 17.83 7.06 -16.14
C ARG A 162 18.24 6.93 -17.60
N LEU A 163 18.21 8.02 -18.33
CA LEU A 163 18.79 8.07 -19.68
C LEU A 163 20.31 7.97 -19.54
N LYS A 164 20.90 6.91 -20.11
CA LYS A 164 22.36 6.87 -20.28
C LYS A 164 22.72 7.82 -21.43
N PRO A 165 23.73 8.72 -21.27
CA PRO A 165 24.26 9.46 -22.41
C PRO A 165 24.71 8.45 -23.46
N VAL A 166 24.26 8.62 -24.69
CA VAL A 166 24.87 7.90 -25.82
C VAL A 166 26.17 8.64 -26.11
N ASP A 167 27.30 7.99 -25.84
CA ASP A 167 28.62 8.55 -26.22
C ASP A 167 28.60 8.82 -27.74
N ALA A 168 28.71 10.09 -28.09
CA ALA A 168 28.82 10.48 -29.50
C ALA A 168 30.07 9.79 -30.08
N PRO A 169 29.98 9.13 -31.25
CA PRO A 169 31.16 8.50 -31.86
C PRO A 169 32.24 9.56 -32.02
N GLY A 170 33.43 9.26 -31.48
CA GLY A 170 34.55 10.15 -31.43
C GLY A 170 34.87 10.75 -32.82
N ARG A 171 34.89 12.08 -32.91
CA ARG A 171 35.48 12.79 -34.07
C ARG A 171 36.96 12.47 -34.06
N THR A 172 37.38 11.58 -34.94
CA THR A 172 38.77 11.45 -35.33
C THR A 172 39.22 12.79 -35.96
N ARG A 173 40.06 13.55 -35.27
CA ARG A 173 40.76 14.68 -35.88
C ARG A 173 41.91 14.11 -36.71
N SER A 174 41.86 14.33 -38.01
CA SER A 174 42.99 14.22 -38.95
C SER A 174 43.91 15.42 -38.77
#